data_1c12c3a641b586f53850a87fe54ed61a
#
_entry.id   1c12c3a641b586f53850a87fe54ed61a
#
_cell.length_a   1.000
_cell.length_b   1.000
_cell.length_c   1.000
_cell.angle_alpha   90.00
_cell.angle_beta   90.00
_cell.angle_gamma   90.00
#
_symmetry.space_group_name_H-M   'P 1'
#
loop_
_entity.id
_entity.type
_entity.pdbx_description
1 polymer ?
#
loop_
_entity_poly.entity_id
_entity_poly.type
_entity_poly.pdbx_seq_one_letter_code
_entity_poly.pdbx_strand_id
1 'polypeptide(L)'
;EKALRGALLTLLRAGYWDFDRTIREFVMEETPVILMMVGVNGTGKTTTSAKIAKRLDDQGYSVVLAAADTFRAGAIDQLATHAERLGVRCVKSQRGGDSGAVARDAIESAKAKGDDVVIIDTSGRMQNKSNLMEELSKVHRVTAPHLVIFVADALAGNDAVSQAEEFQKRLSFDGAALCKLDTDARGGAALSIAHATGRPIVLAGTGQGYDDLEPFSP
;
A
#
# COMPACT_ATOMS: atom_id res chain seq x y z
N GLU A 1 -18.94 25.96 -13.72
CA GLU A 1 -18.68 25.24 -12.45
C GLU A 1 -19.21 23.80 -12.47
N LYS A 2 -20.49 23.60 -12.82
CA LYS A 2 -21.09 22.26 -12.89
C LYS A 2 -20.40 21.33 -13.89
N ALA A 3 -20.04 21.85 -15.08
CA ALA A 3 -19.32 21.08 -16.10
C ALA A 3 -17.91 20.68 -15.64
N LEU A 4 -17.19 21.59 -14.96
CA LEU A 4 -15.86 21.31 -14.41
C LEU A 4 -15.94 20.26 -13.31
N ARG A 5 -16.90 20.37 -12.41
CA ARG A 5 -17.11 19.36 -11.37
C ARG A 5 -17.39 17.98 -11.97
N GLY A 6 -18.22 17.90 -13.00
CA GLY A 6 -18.49 16.65 -13.72
C GLY A 6 -17.25 16.04 -14.35
N ALA A 7 -16.39 16.86 -14.97
CA ALA A 7 -15.14 16.42 -15.56
C ALA A 7 -14.16 15.88 -14.48
N LEU A 8 -14.04 16.56 -13.34
CA LEU A 8 -13.19 16.12 -12.24
C LEU A 8 -13.67 14.80 -11.60
N LEU A 9 -14.97 14.66 -11.42
CA LEU A 9 -15.55 13.41 -10.92
C LEU A 9 -15.33 12.26 -11.89
N THR A 10 -15.46 12.51 -13.19
CA THR A 10 -15.18 11.49 -14.22
C THR A 10 -13.73 11.02 -14.12
N LEU A 11 -12.78 11.93 -13.94
CA LEU A 11 -11.37 11.60 -13.78
C LEU A 11 -11.13 10.71 -12.55
N LEU A 12 -11.69 11.09 -11.39
CA LEU A 12 -11.51 10.31 -10.15
C LEU A 12 -12.22 8.96 -10.18
N ARG A 13 -13.31 8.83 -10.93
CA ARG A 13 -14.05 7.57 -11.07
C ARG A 13 -13.45 6.62 -12.10
N ALA A 14 -12.58 7.11 -12.97
CA ALA A 14 -11.96 6.28 -14.01
C ALA A 14 -11.15 5.15 -13.40
N GLY A 15 -11.55 3.90 -13.70
CA GLY A 15 -10.90 2.70 -13.17
C GLY A 15 -11.08 2.49 -11.67
N TYR A 16 -11.92 3.29 -10.99
CA TYR A 16 -12.15 3.18 -9.55
C TYR A 16 -12.67 1.79 -9.15
N TRP A 17 -12.15 1.30 -8.03
CA TRP A 17 -12.65 0.09 -7.39
C TRP A 17 -12.70 0.29 -5.87
N ASP A 18 -13.71 -0.31 -5.24
CA ASP A 18 -13.87 -0.25 -3.79
C ASP A 18 -12.93 -1.22 -3.11
N PHE A 19 -12.12 -0.73 -2.18
CA PHE A 19 -11.11 -1.54 -1.50
C PHE A 19 -11.72 -2.71 -0.72
N ASP A 20 -12.70 -2.44 0.14
CA ASP A 20 -13.29 -3.46 1.01
C ASP A 20 -13.98 -4.55 0.20
N ARG A 21 -14.72 -4.17 -0.81
CA ARG A 21 -15.40 -5.10 -1.71
C ARG A 21 -14.42 -5.97 -2.48
N THR A 22 -13.36 -5.37 -2.99
CA THR A 22 -12.34 -6.09 -3.77
C THR A 22 -11.62 -7.13 -2.91
N ILE A 23 -11.24 -6.77 -1.69
CA ILE A 23 -10.65 -7.73 -0.75
C ILE A 23 -11.62 -8.88 -0.47
N ARG A 24 -12.89 -8.59 -0.21
CA ARG A 24 -13.90 -9.63 0.04
C ARG A 24 -14.03 -10.58 -1.14
N GLU A 25 -14.07 -10.07 -2.35
CA GLU A 25 -14.16 -10.89 -3.56
C GLU A 25 -12.93 -11.79 -3.74
N PHE A 26 -11.72 -11.26 -3.53
CA PHE A 26 -10.50 -12.05 -3.60
C PHE A 26 -10.46 -13.14 -2.52
N VAL A 27 -10.82 -12.83 -1.28
CA VAL A 27 -10.83 -13.81 -0.18
C VAL A 27 -11.79 -14.96 -0.48
N MET A 28 -12.92 -14.69 -1.13
CA MET A 28 -13.86 -15.72 -1.54
C MET A 28 -13.33 -16.66 -2.62
N GLU A 29 -12.41 -16.18 -3.44
CA GLU A 29 -11.80 -16.98 -4.51
C GLU A 29 -10.60 -17.79 -4.02
N GLU A 30 -9.65 -17.14 -3.34
CA GLU A 30 -8.40 -17.76 -2.91
C GLU A 30 -7.79 -17.01 -1.72
N THR A 31 -7.23 -17.75 -0.76
CA THR A 31 -6.46 -17.19 0.36
C THR A 31 -5.06 -17.81 0.42
N PRO A 32 -4.04 -17.07 0.89
CA PRO A 32 -4.14 -15.68 1.31
C PRO A 32 -4.21 -14.72 0.12
N VAL A 33 -4.91 -13.62 0.30
CA VAL A 33 -4.85 -12.47 -0.61
C VAL A 33 -3.56 -11.72 -0.31
N ILE A 34 -2.82 -11.37 -1.34
CA ILE A 34 -1.49 -10.76 -1.21
C ILE A 34 -1.56 -9.30 -1.65
N LEU A 35 -1.30 -8.38 -0.71
CA LEU A 35 -1.20 -6.94 -0.95
C LEU A 35 0.26 -6.53 -0.89
N MET A 36 0.76 -5.88 -1.94
CA MET A 36 2.10 -5.33 -1.99
C MET A 36 2.03 -3.81 -1.86
N MET A 37 2.63 -3.28 -0.79
CA MET A 37 2.67 -1.84 -0.52
C MET A 37 3.96 -1.27 -1.10
N VAL A 38 3.85 -0.27 -1.96
CA VAL A 38 4.99 0.41 -2.56
C VAL A 38 4.89 1.92 -2.35
N GLY A 39 6.00 2.61 -2.43
CA GLY A 39 6.07 4.05 -2.22
C GLY A 39 7.40 4.48 -1.64
N VAL A 40 7.67 5.78 -1.67
CA VAL A 40 8.92 6.36 -1.20
C VAL A 40 8.97 6.38 0.33
N ASN A 41 10.15 6.25 0.91
CA ASN A 41 10.36 6.39 2.36
C ASN A 41 9.85 7.75 2.84
N GLY A 42 9.22 7.76 4.00
CA GLY A 42 8.68 8.98 4.61
C GLY A 42 7.28 9.37 4.14
N THR A 43 6.65 8.60 3.25
CA THR A 43 5.29 8.90 2.77
C THR A 43 4.17 8.29 3.62
N GLY A 44 4.52 7.51 4.65
CA GLY A 44 3.54 6.85 5.50
C GLY A 44 3.21 5.41 5.10
N LYS A 45 4.06 4.77 4.29
CA LYS A 45 3.83 3.42 3.77
C LYS A 45 3.70 2.37 4.87
N THR A 46 4.61 2.35 5.84
CA THR A 46 4.55 1.41 6.98
C THR A 46 3.33 1.65 7.86
N THR A 47 3.03 2.91 8.15
CA THR A 47 1.84 3.28 8.91
C THR A 47 0.56 2.91 8.16
N THR A 48 0.51 3.13 6.86
CA THR A 48 -0.64 2.76 6.02
C THR A 48 -0.83 1.24 5.98
N SER A 49 0.26 0.48 5.89
CA SER A 49 0.21 -0.98 5.99
C SER A 49 -0.43 -1.44 7.31
N ALA A 50 -0.05 -0.81 8.42
CA ALA A 50 -0.64 -1.08 9.74
C ALA A 50 -2.12 -0.70 9.81
N LYS A 51 -2.50 0.44 9.23
CA LYS A 51 -3.91 0.87 9.17
C LYS A 51 -4.77 -0.09 8.35
N ILE A 52 -4.26 -0.57 7.23
CA ILE A 52 -4.94 -1.59 6.41
C ILE A 52 -5.09 -2.88 7.22
N ALA A 53 -4.04 -3.31 7.92
CA ALA A 53 -4.08 -4.50 8.77
C ALA A 53 -5.17 -4.38 9.85
N LYS A 54 -5.25 -3.24 10.54
CA LYS A 54 -6.29 -2.97 11.54
C LYS A 54 -7.67 -3.05 10.94
N ARG A 55 -7.87 -2.40 9.79
CA ARG A 55 -9.16 -2.39 9.10
C ARG A 55 -9.63 -3.79 8.73
N LEU A 56 -8.73 -4.60 8.18
CA LEU A 56 -9.05 -5.97 7.78
C LEU A 56 -9.28 -6.88 8.99
N ASP A 57 -8.48 -6.73 10.04
CA ASP A 57 -8.65 -7.46 11.29
C ASP A 57 -10.02 -7.15 11.93
N ASP A 58 -10.42 -5.88 11.95
CA ASP A 58 -11.74 -5.45 12.44
C ASP A 58 -12.89 -6.03 11.62
N GLN A 59 -12.67 -6.34 10.36
CA GLN A 59 -13.64 -6.98 9.47
C GLN A 59 -13.67 -8.51 9.61
N GLY A 60 -12.83 -9.05 10.48
CA GLY A 60 -12.80 -10.50 10.77
C GLY A 60 -11.78 -11.29 9.97
N TYR A 61 -10.94 -10.65 9.17
CA TYR A 61 -9.87 -11.33 8.43
C TYR A 61 -8.63 -11.54 9.30
N SER A 62 -7.98 -12.69 9.15
CA SER A 62 -6.67 -12.93 9.76
C SER A 62 -5.58 -12.36 8.85
N VAL A 63 -4.72 -11.51 9.42
CA VAL A 63 -3.74 -10.72 8.67
C VAL A 63 -2.32 -11.07 9.11
N VAL A 64 -1.42 -11.16 8.14
CA VAL A 64 0.03 -11.29 8.36
C VAL A 64 0.73 -10.10 7.70
N LEU A 65 1.63 -9.46 8.45
CA LEU A 65 2.50 -8.42 7.93
C LEU A 65 3.86 -9.00 7.58
N ALA A 66 4.40 -8.66 6.40
CA ALA A 66 5.73 -9.07 5.98
C ALA A 66 6.66 -7.85 5.97
N ALA A 67 7.72 -7.88 6.78
CA ALA A 67 8.72 -6.82 6.88
C ALA A 67 9.76 -6.94 5.77
N ALA A 68 9.39 -6.58 4.55
CA ALA A 68 10.24 -6.70 3.36
C ALA A 68 11.13 -5.46 3.09
N ASP A 69 11.06 -4.42 3.91
CA ASP A 69 12.06 -3.34 3.93
C ASP A 69 13.23 -3.78 4.82
N THR A 70 14.10 -4.61 4.27
CA THR A 70 15.16 -5.30 5.01
C THR A 70 16.42 -4.47 5.24
N PHE A 71 16.57 -3.35 4.52
CA PHE A 71 17.74 -2.47 4.64
C PHE A 71 17.66 -1.53 5.83
N ARG A 72 16.48 -1.02 6.13
CA ARG A 72 16.28 -0.10 7.25
C ARG A 72 15.92 -0.88 8.51
N ALA A 73 16.85 -0.96 9.46
CA ALA A 73 16.60 -1.63 10.75
C ALA A 73 15.36 -1.07 11.44
N GLY A 74 15.20 0.26 11.42
CA GLY A 74 14.03 0.93 12.00
C GLY A 74 12.72 0.55 11.34
N ALA A 75 12.70 0.23 10.05
CA ALA A 75 11.49 -0.18 9.34
C ALA A 75 10.99 -1.56 9.80
N ILE A 76 11.90 -2.50 9.99
CA ILE A 76 11.56 -3.84 10.51
C ILE A 76 10.97 -3.72 11.91
N ASP A 77 11.64 -2.99 12.79
CA ASP A 77 11.21 -2.80 14.18
C ASP A 77 9.89 -2.03 14.26
N GLN A 78 9.72 -1.02 13.42
CA GLN A 78 8.48 -0.23 13.36
C GLN A 78 7.30 -1.12 12.96
N LEU A 79 7.44 -1.91 11.92
CA LEU A 79 6.36 -2.80 11.48
C LEU A 79 6.06 -3.87 12.53
N ALA A 80 7.09 -4.47 13.14
CA ALA A 80 6.92 -5.44 14.21
C ALA A 80 6.19 -4.84 15.42
N THR A 81 6.50 -3.59 15.77
CA THR A 81 5.80 -2.88 16.86
C THR A 81 4.32 -2.66 16.53
N HIS A 82 4.01 -2.27 15.29
CA HIS A 82 2.63 -2.13 14.86
C HIS A 82 1.88 -3.48 14.92
N ALA A 83 2.51 -4.55 14.47
CA ALA A 83 1.93 -5.88 14.51
C ALA A 83 1.61 -6.31 15.94
N GLU A 84 2.53 -6.08 16.88
CA GLU A 84 2.33 -6.39 18.30
C GLU A 84 1.15 -5.61 18.89
N ARG A 85 1.08 -4.31 18.63
CA ARG A 85 -0.03 -3.46 19.09
C ARG A 85 -1.38 -3.87 18.53
N LEU A 86 -1.40 -4.34 17.29
CA LEU A 86 -2.63 -4.76 16.62
C LEU A 86 -3.00 -6.23 16.91
N GLY A 87 -2.09 -7.00 17.50
CA GLY A 87 -2.31 -8.42 17.72
C GLY A 87 -2.28 -9.26 16.44
N VAL A 88 -1.57 -8.81 15.41
CA VAL A 88 -1.40 -9.55 14.15
C VAL A 88 0.03 -10.09 14.04
N ARG A 89 0.21 -11.13 13.23
CA ARG A 89 1.54 -11.72 13.06
C ARG A 89 2.40 -10.86 12.13
N CYS A 90 3.70 -10.83 12.41
CA CYS A 90 4.69 -10.19 11.56
C CYS A 90 5.80 -11.18 11.24
N VAL A 91 6.04 -11.40 9.95
CA VAL A 91 7.17 -12.19 9.47
C VAL A 91 8.30 -11.24 9.13
N LYS A 92 9.46 -11.45 9.72
CA LYS A 92 10.64 -10.61 9.56
C LYS A 92 11.89 -11.45 9.47
N SER A 93 12.93 -10.89 8.85
CA SER A 93 14.27 -11.49 8.83
C SER A 93 15.26 -10.58 9.55
N GLN A 94 16.52 -11.00 9.57
CA GLN A 94 17.60 -10.14 10.01
C GLN A 94 17.81 -8.98 9.00
N ARG A 95 18.36 -7.88 9.50
CA ARG A 95 18.71 -6.73 8.67
C ARG A 95 19.59 -7.14 7.48
N GLY A 96 19.28 -6.65 6.31
CA GLY A 96 20.01 -6.94 5.08
C GLY A 96 19.62 -8.25 4.41
N GLY A 97 18.58 -8.94 4.89
CA GLY A 97 18.08 -10.15 4.26
C GLY A 97 17.42 -9.90 2.91
N ASP A 98 17.14 -10.96 2.19
CA ASP A 98 16.47 -10.90 0.89
C ASP A 98 14.98 -10.56 1.09
N SER A 99 14.53 -9.41 0.58
CA SER A 99 13.15 -8.96 0.67
C SER A 99 12.16 -9.93 0.03
N GLY A 100 12.52 -10.53 -1.09
CA GLY A 100 11.69 -11.55 -1.75
C GLY A 100 11.52 -12.80 -0.90
N ALA A 101 12.57 -13.22 -0.21
CA ALA A 101 12.52 -14.38 0.69
C ALA A 101 11.62 -14.13 1.90
N VAL A 102 11.69 -12.95 2.52
CA VAL A 102 10.82 -12.57 3.63
C VAL A 102 9.35 -12.57 3.20
N ALA A 103 9.07 -11.96 2.06
CA ALA A 103 7.71 -11.92 1.51
C ALA A 103 7.18 -13.33 1.21
N ARG A 104 7.99 -14.19 0.62
CA ARG A 104 7.63 -15.59 0.37
C ARG A 104 7.37 -16.36 1.67
N ASP A 105 8.23 -16.19 2.66
CA ASP A 105 8.06 -16.82 3.97
C ASP A 105 6.75 -16.42 4.64
N ALA A 106 6.37 -15.15 4.52
CA ALA A 106 5.08 -14.66 5.03
C ALA A 106 3.90 -15.36 4.33
N ILE A 107 3.96 -15.51 3.02
CA ILE A 107 2.93 -16.19 2.25
C ILE A 107 2.85 -17.68 2.63
N GLU A 108 3.98 -18.36 2.71
CA GLU A 108 4.02 -19.78 3.11
C GLU A 108 3.50 -19.98 4.55
N SER A 109 3.85 -19.08 5.46
CA SER A 109 3.32 -19.09 6.83
C SER A 109 1.82 -18.87 6.86
N ALA A 110 1.32 -17.93 6.05
CA ALA A 110 -0.12 -17.66 5.95
C ALA A 110 -0.88 -18.87 5.39
N LYS A 111 -0.35 -19.52 4.37
CA LYS A 111 -0.94 -20.75 3.81
C LYS A 111 -1.00 -21.86 4.85
N ALA A 112 0.10 -22.07 5.58
CA ALA A 112 0.20 -23.13 6.59
C ALA A 112 -0.77 -22.92 7.74
N LYS A 113 -1.04 -21.68 8.14
CA LYS A 113 -1.91 -21.32 9.26
C LYS A 113 -3.33 -20.94 8.86
N GLY A 114 -3.63 -20.87 7.57
CA GLY A 114 -4.94 -20.51 7.06
C GLY A 114 -5.27 -19.03 7.21
N ASP A 115 -4.28 -18.14 7.15
CA ASP A 115 -4.53 -16.70 7.20
C ASP A 115 -5.14 -16.17 5.90
N ASP A 116 -5.93 -15.10 6.02
CA ASP A 116 -6.72 -14.57 4.91
C ASP A 116 -5.94 -13.58 4.04
N VAL A 117 -5.10 -12.74 4.64
CA VAL A 117 -4.43 -11.65 3.94
C VAL A 117 -2.97 -11.52 4.38
N VAL A 118 -2.08 -11.33 3.41
CA VAL A 118 -0.68 -10.97 3.64
C VAL A 118 -0.45 -9.56 3.10
N ILE A 119 0.10 -8.67 3.92
CA ILE A 119 0.47 -7.31 3.53
C ILE A 119 1.99 -7.22 3.52
N ILE A 120 2.57 -6.93 2.37
CA ILE A 120 4.03 -6.84 2.19
C ILE A 120 4.43 -5.38 2.23
N ASP A 121 5.17 -4.98 3.28
CA ASP A 121 5.75 -3.63 3.40
C ASP A 121 7.15 -3.63 2.79
N THR A 122 7.29 -2.97 1.64
CA THR A 122 8.51 -2.99 0.84
C THR A 122 9.42 -1.80 1.12
N SER A 123 10.64 -1.84 0.58
CA SER A 123 11.58 -0.73 0.62
C SER A 123 11.10 0.46 -0.24
N GLY A 124 11.47 1.66 0.15
CA GLY A 124 11.16 2.90 -0.57
C GLY A 124 12.37 3.82 -0.73
N ARG A 125 13.59 3.28 -0.80
CA ARG A 125 14.84 4.06 -0.90
C ARG A 125 15.05 4.58 -2.31
N MET A 126 14.67 5.83 -2.56
CA MET A 126 14.79 6.47 -3.88
C MET A 126 16.21 6.98 -4.20
N GLN A 127 17.16 6.94 -3.27
CA GLN A 127 18.56 7.32 -3.53
C GLN A 127 19.19 6.47 -4.64
N ASN A 128 18.75 5.25 -4.79
CA ASN A 128 19.13 4.38 -5.91
C ASN A 128 17.89 3.78 -6.54
N LYS A 129 17.29 4.51 -7.48
CA LYS A 129 16.05 4.12 -8.16
C LYS A 129 16.13 2.77 -8.87
N SER A 130 17.24 2.53 -9.57
CA SER A 130 17.41 1.28 -10.34
C SER A 130 17.39 0.07 -9.40
N ASN A 131 18.13 0.12 -8.31
CA ASN A 131 18.17 -0.98 -7.33
C ASN A 131 16.82 -1.17 -6.65
N LEU A 132 16.14 -0.07 -6.30
CA LEU A 132 14.79 -0.13 -5.73
C LEU A 132 13.83 -0.83 -6.69
N MET A 133 13.79 -0.41 -7.95
CA MET A 133 12.86 -0.97 -8.92
C MET A 133 13.17 -2.43 -9.25
N GLU A 134 14.43 -2.83 -9.28
CA GLU A 134 14.82 -4.23 -9.41
C GLU A 134 14.36 -5.07 -8.22
N GLU A 135 14.56 -4.57 -7.01
CA GLU A 135 14.11 -5.23 -5.78
C GLU A 135 12.59 -5.39 -5.75
N LEU A 136 11.84 -4.33 -6.05
CA LEU A 136 10.40 -4.36 -6.09
C LEU A 136 9.87 -5.29 -7.18
N SER A 137 10.50 -5.29 -8.36
CA SER A 137 10.14 -6.20 -9.45
C SER A 137 10.37 -7.66 -9.06
N LYS A 138 11.45 -7.94 -8.32
CA LYS A 138 11.71 -9.27 -7.79
C LYS A 138 10.66 -9.70 -6.78
N VAL A 139 10.32 -8.85 -5.82
CA VAL A 139 9.26 -9.13 -4.84
C VAL A 139 7.95 -9.39 -5.56
N HIS A 140 7.60 -8.57 -6.52
CA HIS A 140 6.39 -8.74 -7.33
C HIS A 140 6.37 -10.10 -8.06
N ARG A 141 7.48 -10.47 -8.68
CA ARG A 141 7.58 -11.72 -9.44
C ARG A 141 7.44 -12.95 -8.53
N VAL A 142 8.11 -12.95 -7.36
CA VAL A 142 8.11 -14.12 -6.47
C VAL A 142 6.83 -14.25 -5.65
N THR A 143 6.08 -13.17 -5.45
CA THR A 143 4.86 -13.17 -4.64
C THR A 143 3.58 -13.18 -5.48
N ALA A 144 3.62 -12.71 -6.72
CA ALA A 144 2.45 -12.56 -7.58
C ALA A 144 1.27 -11.91 -6.83
N PRO A 145 1.40 -10.66 -6.36
CA PRO A 145 0.39 -10.04 -5.52
C PRO A 145 -0.93 -9.85 -6.28
N HIS A 146 -2.03 -9.95 -5.56
CA HIS A 146 -3.36 -9.63 -6.08
C HIS A 146 -3.52 -8.15 -6.33
N LEU A 147 -2.95 -7.32 -5.44
CA LEU A 147 -3.01 -5.86 -5.54
C LEU A 147 -1.67 -5.24 -5.17
N VAL A 148 -1.27 -4.24 -5.94
CA VAL A 148 -0.15 -3.34 -5.63
C VAL A 148 -0.74 -1.98 -5.29
N ILE A 149 -0.48 -1.48 -4.09
CA ILE A 149 -0.97 -0.21 -3.59
C ILE A 149 0.19 0.76 -3.46
N PHE A 150 0.11 1.88 -4.17
CA PHE A 150 1.07 2.97 -4.08
C PHE A 150 0.65 3.94 -2.97
N VAL A 151 1.56 4.20 -2.03
CA VAL A 151 1.31 5.14 -0.92
C VAL A 151 2.01 6.47 -1.20
N ALA A 152 1.25 7.55 -1.20
CA ALA A 152 1.75 8.90 -1.41
C ALA A 152 1.36 9.82 -0.26
N ASP A 153 2.19 10.85 -0.04
CA ASP A 153 1.90 11.94 0.88
C ASP A 153 1.20 13.07 0.10
N ALA A 154 -0.06 13.35 0.42
CA ALA A 154 -0.84 14.40 -0.24
C ALA A 154 -0.18 15.78 -0.14
N LEU A 155 0.62 16.03 0.91
CA LEU A 155 1.31 17.30 1.13
C LEU A 155 2.61 17.45 0.31
N ALA A 156 3.11 16.39 -0.31
CA ALA A 156 4.34 16.44 -1.09
C ALA A 156 4.16 17.14 -2.46
N GLY A 157 2.94 17.47 -2.83
CA GLY A 157 2.66 18.24 -4.05
C GLY A 157 3.16 17.57 -5.33
N ASN A 158 3.93 18.30 -6.14
CA ASN A 158 4.46 17.79 -7.40
C ASN A 158 5.41 16.60 -7.24
N ASP A 159 6.10 16.48 -6.11
CA ASP A 159 6.97 15.34 -5.83
C ASP A 159 6.16 14.04 -5.73
N ALA A 160 4.97 14.09 -5.11
CA ALA A 160 4.09 12.94 -5.03
C ALA A 160 3.64 12.48 -6.43
N VAL A 161 3.33 13.41 -7.31
CA VAL A 161 2.92 13.14 -8.69
C VAL A 161 4.06 12.50 -9.47
N SER A 162 5.26 13.07 -9.40
CA SER A 162 6.44 12.56 -10.09
C SER A 162 6.80 11.15 -9.62
N GLN A 163 6.72 10.91 -8.32
CA GLN A 163 6.95 9.58 -7.75
C GLN A 163 5.90 8.58 -8.24
N ALA A 164 4.64 8.95 -8.25
CA ALA A 164 3.56 8.10 -8.74
C ALA A 164 3.76 7.70 -10.21
N GLU A 165 4.13 8.66 -11.07
CA GLU A 165 4.44 8.40 -12.47
C GLU A 165 5.59 7.40 -12.62
N GLU A 166 6.66 7.56 -11.86
CA GLU A 166 7.83 6.69 -11.91
C GLU A 166 7.49 5.26 -11.48
N PHE A 167 6.74 5.09 -10.39
CA PHE A 167 6.29 3.77 -9.93
C PHE A 167 5.34 3.12 -10.94
N GLN A 168 4.39 3.88 -11.49
CA GLN A 168 3.45 3.35 -12.47
C GLN A 168 4.16 2.88 -13.74
N LYS A 169 5.14 3.65 -14.20
CA LYS A 169 5.91 3.33 -15.41
C LYS A 169 6.74 2.06 -15.24
N ARG A 170 7.37 1.87 -14.08
CA ARG A 170 8.33 0.78 -13.88
C ARG A 170 7.73 -0.47 -13.28
N LEU A 171 6.75 -0.34 -12.41
CA LEU A 171 6.19 -1.47 -11.67
C LEU A 171 4.72 -1.72 -11.97
N SER A 172 3.98 -0.66 -12.28
CA SER A 172 2.52 -0.65 -12.36
C SER A 172 1.84 -0.98 -11.02
N PHE A 173 1.02 -0.06 -10.53
CA PHE A 173 0.20 -0.31 -9.34
C PHE A 173 -1.29 -0.27 -9.69
N ASP A 174 -2.12 -0.87 -8.86
CA ASP A 174 -3.55 -1.03 -9.10
C ASP A 174 -4.38 0.13 -8.54
N GLY A 175 -3.91 0.72 -7.47
CA GLY A 175 -4.57 1.85 -6.84
C GLY A 175 -3.62 2.58 -5.89
N ALA A 176 -3.98 3.80 -5.51
CA ALA A 176 -3.19 4.63 -4.62
C ALA A 176 -3.90 4.87 -3.29
N ALA A 177 -3.11 4.94 -2.23
CA ALA A 177 -3.51 5.41 -0.92
C ALA A 177 -2.85 6.76 -0.66
N LEU A 178 -3.64 7.77 -0.34
CA LEU A 178 -3.15 9.11 -0.03
C LEU A 178 -3.16 9.33 1.47
N CYS A 179 -1.99 9.63 2.03
CA CYS A 179 -1.83 10.01 3.43
C CYS A 179 -2.02 11.51 3.57
N LYS A 180 -2.46 11.95 4.76
CA LYS A 180 -2.64 13.37 5.11
C LYS A 180 -3.65 14.11 4.22
N LEU A 181 -4.62 13.41 3.69
CA LEU A 181 -5.65 13.99 2.84
C LEU A 181 -6.53 15.00 3.61
N ASP A 182 -6.70 14.79 4.91
CA ASP A 182 -7.39 15.71 5.83
C ASP A 182 -6.77 17.10 5.88
N THR A 183 -5.47 17.20 5.62
CA THR A 183 -4.72 18.47 5.60
C THR A 183 -4.55 19.07 4.21
N ASP A 184 -4.95 18.34 3.16
CA ASP A 184 -4.96 18.83 1.77
C ASP A 184 -6.31 19.50 1.47
N ALA A 185 -6.41 20.79 1.80
CA ALA A 185 -7.66 21.55 1.73
C ALA A 185 -8.27 21.64 0.32
N ARG A 186 -7.50 21.40 -0.74
CA ARG A 186 -7.93 21.55 -2.14
C ARG A 186 -8.11 20.22 -2.88
N GLY A 187 -7.68 19.09 -2.31
CA GLY A 187 -7.75 17.80 -2.96
C GLY A 187 -6.93 17.67 -4.25
N GLY A 188 -5.98 18.58 -4.48
CA GLY A 188 -5.21 18.66 -5.71
C GLY A 188 -4.32 17.46 -5.97
N ALA A 189 -3.76 16.85 -4.92
CA ALA A 189 -2.89 15.69 -5.04
C ALA A 189 -3.63 14.48 -5.62
N ALA A 190 -4.86 14.21 -5.16
CA ALA A 190 -5.67 13.11 -5.66
C ALA A 190 -5.93 13.24 -7.17
N LEU A 191 -6.36 14.40 -7.60
CA LEU A 191 -6.64 14.68 -9.01
C LEU A 191 -5.39 14.55 -9.87
N SER A 192 -4.28 15.15 -9.43
CA SER A 192 -3.02 15.13 -10.16
C SER A 192 -2.44 13.73 -10.31
N ILE A 193 -2.47 12.92 -9.27
CA ILE A 193 -2.00 11.53 -9.31
C ILE A 193 -2.88 10.68 -10.23
N ALA A 194 -4.20 10.78 -10.09
CA ALA A 194 -5.14 10.05 -10.94
C ALA A 194 -4.95 10.40 -12.42
N HIS A 195 -4.79 11.70 -12.73
CA HIS A 195 -4.55 12.15 -14.10
C HIS A 195 -3.21 11.65 -14.66
N ALA A 196 -2.13 11.81 -13.88
CA ALA A 196 -0.78 11.48 -14.33
C ALA A 196 -0.56 9.97 -14.51
N THR A 197 -1.21 9.15 -13.71
CA THR A 197 -0.96 7.69 -13.70
C THR A 197 -2.06 6.89 -14.39
N GLY A 198 -3.26 7.45 -14.55
CA GLY A 198 -4.42 6.70 -15.01
C GLY A 198 -4.91 5.65 -14.01
N ARG A 199 -4.47 5.73 -12.74
CA ARG A 199 -4.84 4.78 -11.68
C ARG A 199 -5.70 5.47 -10.62
N PRO A 200 -6.68 4.75 -10.03
CA PRO A 200 -7.59 5.35 -9.07
C PRO A 200 -6.95 5.56 -7.70
N ILE A 201 -7.45 6.56 -6.98
CA ILE A 201 -7.23 6.68 -5.55
C ILE A 201 -8.29 5.80 -4.87
N VAL A 202 -7.89 4.88 -4.02
CA VAL A 202 -8.79 3.90 -3.41
C VAL A 202 -8.85 3.98 -1.89
N LEU A 203 -7.82 4.57 -1.25
CA LEU A 203 -7.76 4.75 0.20
C LEU A 203 -7.31 6.17 0.54
N ALA A 204 -7.86 6.70 1.62
CA ALA A 204 -7.51 8.01 2.17
C ALA A 204 -7.10 7.88 3.65
N GLY A 205 -5.90 8.32 3.95
CA GLY A 205 -5.44 8.49 5.33
C GLY A 205 -5.89 9.83 5.87
N THR A 206 -6.62 9.83 6.98
CA THR A 206 -7.32 10.99 7.52
C THR A 206 -6.78 11.45 8.87
N GLY A 207 -5.71 10.85 9.37
CA GLY A 207 -5.11 11.23 10.65
C GLY A 207 -4.00 10.27 11.08
N GLN A 208 -3.63 10.33 12.36
CA GLN A 208 -2.50 9.58 12.93
C GLN A 208 -2.88 8.20 13.49
N GLY A 209 -4.15 7.99 13.83
CA GLY A 209 -4.62 6.76 14.46
C GLY A 209 -4.80 5.61 13.49
N TYR A 210 -4.80 4.39 14.01
CA TYR A 210 -5.01 3.19 13.19
C TYR A 210 -6.38 3.17 12.48
N ASP A 211 -7.38 3.81 13.06
CA ASP A 211 -8.72 3.89 12.47
C ASP A 211 -8.87 5.05 11.47
N ASP A 212 -7.82 5.86 11.29
CA ASP A 212 -7.84 7.02 10.39
C ASP A 212 -7.46 6.62 8.96
N LEU A 213 -8.19 5.67 8.43
CA LEU A 213 -8.11 5.19 7.05
C LEU A 213 -9.52 4.90 6.55
N GLU A 214 -9.86 5.46 5.41
CA GLU A 214 -11.17 5.28 4.79
C GLU A 214 -11.02 4.87 3.32
N PRO A 215 -11.96 4.08 2.77
CA PRO A 215 -12.06 3.96 1.32
C PRO A 215 -12.28 5.35 0.73
N PHE A 216 -11.54 5.66 -0.33
CA PHE A 216 -11.72 6.93 -1.02
C PHE A 216 -13.04 6.90 -1.79
N SER A 217 -13.87 7.94 -1.64
CA SER A 217 -15.12 8.12 -2.39
C SER A 217 -14.94 9.27 -3.37
N PRO A 218 -14.94 9.00 -4.68
CA PRO A 218 -14.81 10.05 -5.71
C PRO A 218 -15.94 11.07 -5.70
#